data_8623bef4ead05f0b8c9960a3d741732d
#
_entry.id   8623bef4ead05f0b8c9960a3d741732d
#
_cell.length_a   1.000
_cell.length_b   1.000
_cell.length_c   1.000
_cell.angle_alpha   90.00
_cell.angle_beta   90.00
_cell.angle_gamma   90.00
#
_symmetry.space_group_name_H-M   'P 1'
#
loop_
_entity.id
_entity.type
_entity.pdbx_description
1 polymer ?
#
loop_
_entity_poly.entity_id
_entity_poly.type
_entity_poly.pdbx_seq_one_letter_code
_entity_poly.pdbx_strand_id
1 'polypeptide(L)'
;MVAGSAFMSDEENRHLSDNFNLAVISVDYRLAPEFPFPAASDDSFAVATWLLENSVAEFGTDKLLIGGESAGAYLAALTLLRIKNSLGPSSVDRFLGANLIFGVFDWSHSPSQLGKRPNNSDFDVLSPEIIKFLCSLYLPNMSVEDRQNPSVSPIYADLQDLTPAYFCVGSSDHLLDDTLMLANRWRAAGNSCRMDIFPRAPHAFTMFPSPFVDIFSKCRDDWFSKILNIQ
;
A
#
# COMPACT_ATOMS: atom_id res chain seq x y z
N MET A 1 -1.51 -10.31 -3.40
CA MET A 1 -2.57 -10.65 -4.38
C MET A 1 -2.40 -12.05 -4.99
N VAL A 2 -1.26 -12.70 -4.75
CA VAL A 2 -1.00 -14.07 -5.23
C VAL A 2 -0.76 -15.03 -4.05
N ALA A 3 -0.35 -14.50 -2.91
CA ALA A 3 -0.11 -15.26 -1.70
C ALA A 3 -0.40 -14.41 -0.46
N GLY A 4 -0.55 -15.07 0.68
CA GLY A 4 -0.81 -14.45 1.97
C GLY A 4 -2.23 -14.69 2.48
N SER A 5 -2.49 -14.19 3.67
CA SER A 5 -3.81 -14.19 4.31
C SER A 5 -3.91 -13.02 5.28
N ALA A 6 -5.12 -12.67 5.70
CA ALA A 6 -5.36 -11.60 6.67
C ALA A 6 -4.60 -11.78 8.00
N PHE A 7 -4.31 -13.03 8.38
CA PHE A 7 -3.63 -13.35 9.66
C PHE A 7 -2.13 -13.08 9.67
N MET A 8 -1.50 -12.89 8.51
CA MET A 8 -0.04 -12.67 8.44
C MET A 8 0.42 -11.39 9.14
N SER A 9 -0.47 -10.42 9.31
CA SER A 9 -0.18 -9.13 9.93
C SER A 9 -0.76 -9.00 11.35
N ASP A 10 -1.15 -10.09 12.01
CA ASP A 10 -1.84 -10.03 13.31
C ASP A 10 -1.01 -9.34 14.40
N GLU A 11 0.30 -9.56 14.44
CA GLU A 11 1.19 -8.91 15.41
C GLU A 11 1.23 -7.40 15.19
N GLU A 12 1.39 -6.98 13.95
CA GLU A 12 1.40 -5.58 13.55
C GLU A 12 0.04 -4.92 13.77
N ASN A 13 -1.05 -5.60 13.41
CA ASN A 13 -2.42 -5.12 13.62
C ASN A 13 -2.72 -4.93 15.11
N ARG A 14 -2.21 -5.84 15.96
CA ARG A 14 -2.32 -5.70 17.42
C ARG A 14 -1.52 -4.51 17.93
N HIS A 15 -0.29 -4.31 17.43
CA HIS A 15 0.52 -3.15 17.79
C HIS A 15 -0.21 -1.84 17.48
N LEU A 16 -0.81 -1.73 16.30
CA LEU A 16 -1.59 -0.54 15.91
C LEU A 16 -2.84 -0.37 16.78
N SER A 17 -3.56 -1.44 17.08
CA SER A 17 -4.73 -1.41 17.94
C SER A 17 -4.37 -0.95 19.36
N ASP A 18 -3.35 -1.53 19.96
CA ASP A 18 -2.97 -1.30 21.36
C ASP A 18 -2.38 0.10 21.56
N ASN A 19 -1.55 0.59 20.62
CA ASN A 19 -0.85 1.85 20.78
C ASN A 19 -1.66 3.08 20.31
N PHE A 20 -2.61 2.89 19.40
CA PHE A 20 -3.35 4.01 18.79
C PHE A 20 -4.86 3.94 19.02
N ASN A 21 -5.33 2.98 19.82
CA ASN A 21 -6.76 2.76 20.09
C ASN A 21 -7.58 2.63 18.79
N LEU A 22 -7.10 1.80 17.87
CA LEU A 22 -7.71 1.56 16.57
C LEU A 22 -8.46 0.22 16.56
N ALA A 23 -9.63 0.17 15.93
CA ALA A 23 -10.21 -1.07 15.45
C ALA A 23 -9.55 -1.38 14.09
N VAL A 24 -8.75 -2.45 14.03
CA VAL A 24 -8.04 -2.84 12.80
C VAL A 24 -8.80 -3.94 12.08
N ILE A 25 -9.13 -3.69 10.81
CA ILE A 25 -9.85 -4.63 9.95
C ILE A 25 -8.90 -5.08 8.84
N SER A 26 -8.48 -6.34 8.90
CA SER A 26 -7.64 -6.97 7.90
C SER A 26 -8.50 -7.67 6.86
N VAL A 27 -8.34 -7.31 5.59
CA VAL A 27 -9.15 -7.84 4.49
C VAL A 27 -8.52 -9.12 3.95
N ASP A 28 -9.26 -10.22 4.04
CA ASP A 28 -8.86 -11.51 3.44
C ASP A 28 -9.35 -11.56 1.99
N TYR A 29 -8.71 -10.77 1.14
CA TYR A 29 -9.09 -10.64 -0.26
C TYR A 29 -8.74 -11.87 -1.09
N ARG A 30 -9.51 -12.13 -2.14
CA ARG A 30 -9.31 -13.24 -3.08
C ARG A 30 -7.96 -13.14 -3.79
N LEU A 31 -7.33 -14.30 -4.00
CA LEU A 31 -5.97 -14.41 -4.54
C LEU A 31 -5.97 -14.93 -5.99
N ALA A 32 -5.05 -14.41 -6.80
CA ALA A 32 -4.66 -14.98 -8.06
C ALA A 32 -3.75 -16.23 -7.83
N PRO A 33 -3.72 -17.20 -8.72
CA PRO A 33 -4.34 -17.19 -10.06
C PRO A 33 -5.83 -17.54 -10.09
N GLU A 34 -6.41 -18.06 -9.00
CA GLU A 34 -7.81 -18.47 -8.95
C GLU A 34 -8.75 -17.29 -9.19
N PHE A 35 -8.38 -16.12 -8.66
CA PHE A 35 -9.12 -14.88 -8.78
C PHE A 35 -8.18 -13.73 -9.20
N PRO A 36 -7.86 -13.61 -10.50
CA PRO A 36 -6.99 -12.54 -10.99
C PRO A 36 -7.62 -11.16 -10.83
N PHE A 37 -6.90 -10.11 -11.23
CA PHE A 37 -7.45 -8.76 -11.27
C PHE A 37 -8.79 -8.72 -12.04
N PRO A 38 -9.83 -8.02 -11.50
CA PRO A 38 -9.78 -7.06 -10.39
C PRO A 38 -10.21 -7.62 -9.01
N ALA A 39 -10.32 -8.96 -8.80
CA ALA A 39 -10.97 -9.55 -7.64
C ALA A 39 -10.49 -8.97 -6.28
N ALA A 40 -9.18 -8.95 -6.01
CA ALA A 40 -8.63 -8.40 -4.77
C ALA A 40 -8.95 -6.90 -4.59
N SER A 41 -8.92 -6.14 -5.69
CA SER A 41 -9.29 -4.72 -5.71
C SER A 41 -10.79 -4.52 -5.43
N ASP A 42 -11.64 -5.41 -5.93
CA ASP A 42 -13.08 -5.35 -5.69
C ASP A 42 -13.41 -5.67 -4.22
N ASP A 43 -12.75 -6.68 -3.64
CA ASP A 43 -12.93 -7.03 -2.24
C ASP A 43 -12.49 -5.90 -1.30
N SER A 44 -11.33 -5.28 -1.57
CA SER A 44 -10.82 -4.15 -0.80
C SER A 44 -11.73 -2.93 -0.90
N PHE A 45 -12.22 -2.63 -2.09
CA PHE A 45 -13.17 -1.55 -2.32
C PHE A 45 -14.52 -1.79 -1.62
N ALA A 46 -15.04 -3.02 -1.64
CA ALA A 46 -16.28 -3.38 -0.97
C ALA A 46 -16.18 -3.19 0.55
N VAL A 47 -15.08 -3.63 1.18
CA VAL A 47 -14.86 -3.42 2.62
C VAL A 47 -14.75 -1.93 2.95
N ALA A 48 -14.01 -1.16 2.16
CA ALA A 48 -13.85 0.28 2.39
C ALA A 48 -15.18 1.03 2.24
N THR A 49 -16.01 0.66 1.26
CA THR A 49 -17.35 1.24 1.07
C THR A 49 -18.26 0.88 2.25
N TRP A 50 -18.24 -0.38 2.70
CA TRP A 50 -19.00 -0.80 3.86
C TRP A 50 -18.59 -0.01 5.13
N LEU A 51 -17.29 0.25 5.33
CA LEU A 51 -16.80 1.07 6.42
C LEU A 51 -17.27 2.52 6.33
N LEU A 52 -17.30 3.10 5.14
CA LEU A 52 -17.85 4.46 4.94
C LEU A 52 -19.31 4.56 5.36
N GLU A 53 -20.09 3.49 5.21
CA GLU A 53 -21.51 3.45 5.55
C GLU A 53 -21.75 3.08 7.01
N ASN A 54 -20.94 2.17 7.59
CA ASN A 54 -21.27 1.50 8.84
C ASN A 54 -20.33 1.83 10.01
N SER A 55 -19.18 2.49 9.79
CA SER A 55 -18.15 2.66 10.84
C SER A 55 -18.66 3.39 12.09
N VAL A 56 -19.60 4.33 11.93
CA VAL A 56 -20.19 5.04 13.09
C VAL A 56 -21.03 4.10 13.94
N ALA A 57 -21.82 3.22 13.32
CA ALA A 57 -22.69 2.29 14.05
C ALA A 57 -21.88 1.16 14.70
N GLU A 58 -20.86 0.64 14.01
CA GLU A 58 -20.09 -0.51 14.45
C GLU A 58 -18.94 -0.12 15.41
N PHE A 59 -18.27 1.01 15.17
CA PHE A 59 -17.04 1.40 15.87
C PHE A 59 -17.14 2.77 16.58
N GLY A 60 -18.26 3.47 16.46
CA GLY A 60 -18.46 4.77 17.11
C GLY A 60 -17.62 5.92 16.50
N THR A 61 -17.09 5.76 15.32
CA THR A 61 -16.25 6.77 14.64
C THR A 61 -16.56 6.86 13.15
N ASP A 62 -16.47 8.08 12.63
CA ASP A 62 -16.53 8.34 11.19
C ASP A 62 -15.13 8.46 10.56
N LYS A 63 -14.07 8.38 11.35
CA LYS A 63 -12.68 8.56 10.94
C LYS A 63 -12.06 7.22 10.59
N LEU A 64 -11.47 7.16 9.40
CA LEU A 64 -10.86 5.95 8.86
C LEU A 64 -9.36 6.17 8.60
N LEU A 65 -8.64 5.09 8.58
CA LEU A 65 -7.29 4.99 8.05
C LEU A 65 -7.26 3.84 7.04
N ILE A 66 -6.38 3.91 6.07
CA ILE A 66 -6.20 2.83 5.11
C ILE A 66 -4.71 2.54 4.95
N GLY A 67 -4.34 1.28 4.73
CA GLY A 67 -2.92 0.99 4.53
C GLY A 67 -2.64 -0.47 4.25
N GLY A 68 -1.36 -0.75 4.13
CA GLY A 68 -0.84 -2.09 3.94
C GLY A 68 0.60 -2.09 3.48
N GLU A 69 1.13 -3.29 3.32
CA GLU A 69 2.47 -3.55 2.84
C GLU A 69 2.43 -4.23 1.46
N SER A 70 3.37 -3.90 0.58
CA SER A 70 3.52 -4.54 -0.73
C SER A 70 2.21 -4.55 -1.53
N ALA A 71 1.62 -5.71 -1.76
CA ALA A 71 0.30 -5.87 -2.36
C ALA A 71 -0.81 -5.09 -1.62
N GLY A 72 -0.75 -5.03 -0.29
CA GLY A 72 -1.71 -4.28 0.53
C GLY A 72 -1.61 -2.78 0.33
N ALA A 73 -0.41 -2.23 0.20
CA ALA A 73 -0.20 -0.81 -0.11
C ALA A 73 -0.77 -0.43 -1.50
N TYR A 74 -0.58 -1.29 -2.48
CA TYR A 74 -1.18 -1.15 -3.80
C TYR A 74 -2.71 -1.14 -3.73
N LEU A 75 -3.31 -2.13 -3.05
CA LEU A 75 -4.76 -2.21 -2.91
C LEU A 75 -5.33 -1.01 -2.14
N ALA A 76 -4.63 -0.51 -1.13
CA ALA A 76 -5.01 0.70 -0.40
C ALA A 76 -5.03 1.94 -1.30
N ALA A 77 -3.98 2.14 -2.11
CA ALA A 77 -3.91 3.26 -3.05
C ALA A 77 -5.03 3.18 -4.11
N LEU A 78 -5.24 2.00 -4.72
CA LEU A 78 -6.34 1.79 -5.67
C LEU A 78 -7.71 2.01 -5.04
N THR A 79 -7.91 1.56 -3.81
CA THR A 79 -9.18 1.72 -3.09
C THR A 79 -9.51 3.20 -2.90
N LEU A 80 -8.54 4.03 -2.48
CA LEU A 80 -8.73 5.48 -2.36
C LEU A 80 -9.11 6.13 -3.70
N LEU A 81 -8.42 5.75 -4.77
CA LEU A 81 -8.72 6.26 -6.12
C LEU A 81 -10.13 5.84 -6.58
N ARG A 82 -10.52 4.60 -6.32
CA ARG A 82 -11.87 4.12 -6.66
C ARG A 82 -12.95 4.84 -5.84
N ILE A 83 -12.72 5.06 -4.55
CA ILE A 83 -13.63 5.84 -3.69
C ILE A 83 -13.78 7.26 -4.24
N LYS A 84 -12.67 7.94 -4.53
CA LYS A 84 -12.68 9.28 -5.12
C LYS A 84 -13.51 9.32 -6.39
N ASN A 85 -13.26 8.38 -7.30
CA ASN A 85 -13.89 8.36 -8.62
C ASN A 85 -15.37 7.93 -8.59
N SER A 86 -15.76 7.05 -7.67
CA SER A 86 -17.11 6.48 -7.63
C SER A 86 -18.04 7.21 -6.66
N LEU A 87 -17.50 7.73 -5.54
CA LEU A 87 -18.28 8.34 -4.47
C LEU A 87 -17.99 9.84 -4.27
N GLY A 88 -17.01 10.36 -4.98
CA GLY A 88 -16.58 11.76 -4.91
C GLY A 88 -15.50 12.04 -3.85
N PRO A 89 -14.77 13.17 -3.98
CA PRO A 89 -13.66 13.54 -3.10
C PRO A 89 -14.05 13.61 -1.62
N SER A 90 -15.27 14.07 -1.30
CA SER A 90 -15.75 14.15 0.08
C SER A 90 -15.77 12.81 0.83
N SER A 91 -15.85 11.69 0.10
CA SER A 91 -15.75 10.35 0.69
C SER A 91 -14.31 10.01 1.08
N VAL A 92 -13.33 10.59 0.40
CA VAL A 92 -11.90 10.45 0.73
C VAL A 92 -11.54 11.23 1.99
N ASP A 93 -12.19 12.35 2.27
CA ASP A 93 -11.98 13.18 3.48
C ASP A 93 -12.24 12.42 4.80
N ARG A 94 -12.98 11.30 4.73
CA ARG A 94 -13.19 10.39 5.85
C ARG A 94 -11.90 9.63 6.23
N PHE A 95 -10.96 9.49 5.31
CA PHE A 95 -9.68 8.85 5.56
C PHE A 95 -8.67 9.88 6.06
N LEU A 96 -8.28 9.78 7.33
CA LEU A 96 -7.29 10.67 7.95
C LEU A 96 -5.90 10.51 7.33
N GLY A 97 -5.59 9.30 6.86
CA GLY A 97 -4.29 9.01 6.26
C GLY A 97 -4.21 7.64 5.60
N ALA A 98 -3.22 7.50 4.73
CA ALA A 98 -2.86 6.27 4.04
C ALA A 98 -1.43 5.82 4.42
N ASN A 99 -1.28 4.59 4.95
CA ASN A 99 0.01 3.98 5.29
C ASN A 99 0.43 3.02 4.17
N LEU A 100 1.35 3.45 3.29
CA LEU A 100 1.69 2.79 2.02
C LEU A 100 3.13 2.30 2.03
N ILE A 101 3.35 1.05 2.45
CA ILE A 101 4.68 0.50 2.71
C ILE A 101 5.12 -0.36 1.52
N PHE A 102 6.22 0.01 0.87
CA PHE A 102 6.88 -0.64 -0.28
C PHE A 102 5.91 -1.26 -1.30
N GLY A 103 4.89 -0.52 -1.72
CA GLY A 103 3.85 -1.01 -2.64
C GLY A 103 4.32 -1.14 -4.08
N VAL A 104 3.70 -2.06 -4.83
CA VAL A 104 3.82 -2.12 -6.28
C VAL A 104 2.79 -1.17 -6.90
N PHE A 105 3.25 -0.04 -7.43
CA PHE A 105 2.35 0.99 -7.95
C PHE A 105 2.39 1.15 -9.47
N ASP A 106 3.30 0.42 -10.13
CA ASP A 106 3.44 0.36 -11.58
C ASP A 106 3.59 -1.09 -12.08
N TRP A 107 2.54 -1.65 -12.63
CA TRP A 107 2.55 -2.97 -13.22
C TRP A 107 3.09 -3.00 -14.66
N SER A 108 3.41 -1.84 -15.25
CA SER A 108 4.09 -1.75 -16.53
C SER A 108 5.62 -1.91 -16.43
N HIS A 109 6.10 -2.13 -15.21
CA HIS A 109 7.49 -2.32 -14.80
C HIS A 109 8.32 -1.03 -14.77
N SER A 110 8.40 -0.42 -13.60
CA SER A 110 9.33 0.69 -13.31
C SER A 110 10.79 0.27 -13.51
N PRO A 111 11.72 1.22 -13.72
CA PRO A 111 13.14 0.90 -13.92
C PRO A 111 13.73 0.01 -12.84
N SER A 112 13.39 0.24 -11.57
CA SER A 112 13.90 -0.57 -10.47
C SER A 112 13.39 -2.01 -10.48
N GLN A 113 12.20 -2.28 -10.99
CA GLN A 113 11.65 -3.63 -11.13
C GLN A 113 12.42 -4.46 -12.18
N LEU A 114 13.03 -3.82 -13.17
CA LEU A 114 13.77 -4.48 -14.25
C LEU A 114 15.28 -4.50 -14.01
N GLY A 115 15.79 -3.61 -13.14
CA GLY A 115 17.20 -3.40 -12.93
C GLY A 115 17.84 -4.42 -11.99
N LYS A 116 19.13 -4.71 -12.21
CA LYS A 116 19.95 -5.39 -11.21
C LYS A 116 20.25 -4.42 -10.06
N ARG A 117 19.89 -4.79 -8.83
CA ARG A 117 20.26 -4.02 -7.66
C ARG A 117 21.67 -4.35 -7.17
N PRO A 118 22.41 -3.37 -6.61
CA PRO A 118 23.81 -3.54 -6.22
C PRO A 118 24.04 -4.55 -5.09
N ASN A 119 23.05 -4.99 -4.41
CA ASN A 119 23.17 -5.93 -3.31
C ASN A 119 22.47 -7.24 -3.61
N ASN A 120 23.25 -8.20 -4.00
CA ASN A 120 22.94 -9.60 -3.81
C ASN A 120 22.95 -9.89 -2.30
N SER A 121 21.93 -9.45 -1.56
CA SER A 121 21.64 -10.10 -0.30
C SER A 121 21.09 -11.48 -0.65
N ASP A 122 21.54 -12.52 0.02
CA ASP A 122 20.99 -13.88 -0.09
C ASP A 122 19.48 -13.93 0.28
N PHE A 123 18.87 -12.79 0.55
CA PHE A 123 17.50 -12.53 0.96
C PHE A 123 16.74 -11.60 0.00
N ASP A 124 16.96 -11.72 -1.31
CA ASP A 124 16.13 -11.00 -2.30
C ASP A 124 14.79 -11.73 -2.49
N VAL A 125 13.81 -11.41 -1.64
CA VAL A 125 12.47 -12.03 -1.67
C VAL A 125 11.62 -11.58 -2.86
N LEU A 126 12.04 -10.56 -3.59
CA LEU A 126 11.29 -9.98 -4.71
C LEU A 126 12.22 -9.61 -5.87
N SER A 127 12.76 -10.62 -6.57
CA SER A 127 13.58 -10.39 -7.76
C SER A 127 12.74 -9.96 -8.98
N PRO A 128 13.35 -9.39 -10.04
CA PRO A 128 12.66 -9.07 -11.29
C PRO A 128 11.91 -10.26 -11.91
N GLU A 129 12.44 -11.48 -11.77
CA GLU A 129 11.82 -12.71 -12.27
C GLU A 129 10.55 -13.02 -11.46
N ILE A 130 10.61 -12.88 -10.14
CA ILE A 130 9.45 -13.05 -9.25
C ILE A 130 8.38 -12.01 -9.57
N ILE A 131 8.75 -10.73 -9.74
CA ILE A 131 7.80 -9.66 -10.09
C ILE A 131 7.09 -10.01 -11.42
N LYS A 132 7.81 -10.42 -12.45
CA LYS A 132 7.23 -10.83 -13.74
C LYS A 132 6.30 -12.02 -13.60
N PHE A 133 6.68 -13.02 -12.80
CA PHE A 133 5.86 -14.18 -12.51
C PHE A 133 4.57 -13.79 -11.79
N LEU A 134 4.65 -13.00 -10.72
CA LEU A 134 3.48 -12.51 -9.99
C LEU A 134 2.56 -11.66 -10.88
N CYS A 135 3.15 -10.82 -11.74
CA CYS A 135 2.41 -10.04 -12.73
C CYS A 135 1.63 -10.94 -13.68
N SER A 136 2.24 -12.02 -14.19
CA SER A 136 1.59 -12.95 -15.12
C SER A 136 0.40 -13.69 -14.49
N LEU A 137 0.44 -13.94 -13.19
CA LEU A 137 -0.66 -14.57 -12.45
C LEU A 137 -1.78 -13.58 -12.11
N TYR A 138 -1.41 -12.36 -11.73
CA TYR A 138 -2.39 -11.35 -11.28
C TYR A 138 -3.06 -10.63 -12.44
N LEU A 139 -2.33 -10.36 -13.53
CA LEU A 139 -2.78 -9.62 -14.71
C LEU A 139 -2.62 -10.49 -15.98
N PRO A 140 -3.27 -11.66 -16.05
CA PRO A 140 -3.13 -12.54 -17.19
C PRO A 140 -3.61 -11.83 -18.46
N ASN A 141 -2.83 -11.98 -19.53
CA ASN A 141 -3.14 -11.45 -20.88
C ASN A 141 -3.24 -9.93 -21.00
N MET A 142 -2.84 -9.15 -19.98
CA MET A 142 -2.74 -7.69 -20.12
C MET A 142 -1.45 -7.27 -20.79
N SER A 143 -1.54 -6.43 -21.81
CA SER A 143 -0.38 -5.78 -22.45
C SER A 143 0.28 -4.80 -21.48
N VAL A 144 1.48 -4.32 -21.80
CA VAL A 144 2.16 -3.29 -21.00
C VAL A 144 1.35 -2.00 -21.01
N GLU A 145 0.75 -1.64 -22.15
CA GLU A 145 -0.11 -0.48 -22.31
C GLU A 145 -1.37 -0.58 -21.44
N ASP A 146 -2.02 -1.75 -21.39
CA ASP A 146 -3.19 -1.98 -20.54
C ASP A 146 -2.84 -1.81 -19.06
N ARG A 147 -1.62 -2.22 -18.65
CA ARG A 147 -1.16 -2.08 -17.27
C ARG A 147 -0.88 -0.64 -16.87
N GLN A 148 -0.70 0.28 -17.82
CA GLN A 148 -0.60 1.72 -17.57
C GLN A 148 -1.96 2.38 -17.30
N ASN A 149 -3.05 1.63 -17.39
CA ASN A 149 -4.35 2.16 -17.01
C ASN A 149 -4.36 2.54 -15.52
N PRO A 150 -4.85 3.75 -15.16
CA PRO A 150 -4.96 4.19 -13.77
C PRO A 150 -5.72 3.25 -12.83
N SER A 151 -6.64 2.44 -13.37
CA SER A 151 -7.35 1.42 -12.59
C SER A 151 -6.50 0.18 -12.27
N VAL A 152 -5.35 0.02 -12.94
CA VAL A 152 -4.39 -1.08 -12.75
C VAL A 152 -3.14 -0.58 -12.04
N SER A 153 -2.56 0.52 -12.49
CA SER A 153 -1.35 1.11 -11.91
C SER A 153 -1.62 2.52 -11.39
N PRO A 154 -1.74 2.69 -10.07
CA PRO A 154 -2.10 3.97 -9.46
C PRO A 154 -1.12 5.10 -9.75
N ILE A 155 0.10 4.77 -10.16
CA ILE A 155 1.09 5.77 -10.57
C ILE A 155 0.63 6.62 -11.76
N TYR A 156 -0.27 6.15 -12.60
CA TYR A 156 -0.80 6.87 -13.76
C TYR A 156 -2.10 7.65 -13.47
N ALA A 157 -2.64 7.52 -12.27
CA ALA A 157 -3.89 8.16 -11.89
C ALA A 157 -3.77 9.68 -11.66
N ASP A 158 -4.91 10.37 -11.70
CA ASP A 158 -5.04 11.69 -11.08
C ASP A 158 -5.08 11.55 -9.57
N LEU A 159 -4.09 12.14 -8.89
CA LEU A 159 -3.88 12.03 -7.46
C LEU A 159 -4.37 13.25 -6.67
N GLN A 160 -5.05 14.23 -7.29
CA GLN A 160 -5.63 15.37 -6.56
C GLN A 160 -6.65 14.89 -5.54
N ASP A 161 -6.86 15.65 -4.49
CA ASP A 161 -7.88 15.42 -3.45
C ASP A 161 -7.79 14.03 -2.79
N LEU A 162 -6.56 13.57 -2.53
CA LEU A 162 -6.30 12.36 -1.74
C LEU A 162 -5.83 12.70 -0.33
N THR A 163 -5.99 11.74 0.58
CA THR A 163 -5.63 11.88 1.99
C THR A 163 -4.11 12.03 2.20
N PRO A 164 -3.64 12.59 3.32
CA PRO A 164 -2.24 12.52 3.72
C PRO A 164 -1.70 11.09 3.66
N ALA A 165 -0.46 10.90 3.18
CA ALA A 165 0.12 9.56 3.05
C ALA A 165 1.51 9.44 3.67
N TYR A 166 1.78 8.26 4.25
CA TYR A 166 3.10 7.81 4.64
C TYR A 166 3.58 6.75 3.65
N PHE A 167 4.73 6.98 3.06
CA PHE A 167 5.41 6.05 2.18
C PHE A 167 6.70 5.57 2.81
N CYS A 168 7.00 4.30 2.65
CA CYS A 168 8.25 3.72 3.11
C CYS A 168 8.77 2.71 2.11
N VAL A 169 10.09 2.66 1.91
CA VAL A 169 10.74 1.66 1.03
C VAL A 169 12.21 1.48 1.38
N GLY A 170 12.73 0.30 1.11
CA GLY A 170 14.16 0.02 1.16
C GLY A 170 14.90 0.46 -0.10
N SER A 171 16.12 0.98 0.02
CA SER A 171 16.88 1.41 -1.17
C SER A 171 17.41 0.25 -2.02
N SER A 172 17.38 -1.00 -1.49
CA SER A 172 17.66 -2.22 -2.26
C SER A 172 16.40 -2.94 -2.75
N ASP A 173 15.23 -2.39 -2.48
CA ASP A 173 13.95 -2.95 -2.92
C ASP A 173 13.74 -2.73 -4.43
N HIS A 174 13.29 -3.74 -5.14
CA HIS A 174 12.93 -3.62 -6.55
C HIS A 174 11.68 -2.76 -6.82
N LEU A 175 10.91 -2.41 -5.77
CA LEU A 175 9.79 -1.47 -5.83
C LEU A 175 10.18 -0.04 -5.40
N LEU A 176 11.48 0.28 -5.37
CA LEU A 176 11.95 1.61 -4.98
C LEU A 176 11.36 2.71 -5.87
N ASP A 177 11.46 2.56 -7.19
CA ASP A 177 10.98 3.59 -8.11
C ASP A 177 9.45 3.74 -8.04
N ASP A 178 8.72 2.67 -7.84
CA ASP A 178 7.26 2.69 -7.63
C ASP A 178 6.89 3.64 -6.48
N THR A 179 7.55 3.45 -5.32
CA THR A 179 7.32 4.27 -4.14
C THR A 179 7.77 5.71 -4.36
N LEU A 180 8.97 5.92 -4.90
CA LEU A 180 9.51 7.27 -5.16
C LEU A 180 8.61 8.06 -6.11
N MET A 181 8.20 7.43 -7.21
CA MET A 181 7.40 8.08 -8.23
C MET A 181 5.99 8.40 -7.72
N LEU A 182 5.31 7.45 -7.05
CA LEU A 182 3.97 7.70 -6.52
C LEU A 182 4.00 8.76 -5.42
N ALA A 183 4.94 8.71 -4.47
CA ALA A 183 5.06 9.68 -3.40
C ALA A 183 5.34 11.11 -3.92
N ASN A 184 6.21 11.24 -4.93
CA ASN A 184 6.47 12.54 -5.56
C ASN A 184 5.25 13.07 -6.32
N ARG A 185 4.52 12.21 -7.04
CA ARG A 185 3.27 12.59 -7.70
C ARG A 185 2.16 12.94 -6.70
N TRP A 186 2.09 12.23 -5.57
CA TRP A 186 1.17 12.53 -4.47
C TRP A 186 1.37 13.93 -3.95
N ARG A 187 2.63 14.30 -3.68
CA ARG A 187 3.00 15.65 -3.23
C ARG A 187 2.77 16.70 -4.30
N ALA A 188 3.12 16.43 -5.56
CA ALA A 188 2.91 17.35 -6.68
C ALA A 188 1.43 17.64 -6.94
N ALA A 189 0.54 16.70 -6.59
CA ALA A 189 -0.92 16.87 -6.65
C ALA A 189 -1.48 17.71 -5.47
N GLY A 190 -0.64 18.21 -4.56
CA GLY A 190 -1.02 19.06 -3.44
C GLY A 190 -1.32 18.29 -2.13
N ASN A 191 -1.20 16.96 -2.12
CA ASN A 191 -1.48 16.18 -0.91
C ASN A 191 -0.28 16.16 0.04
N SER A 192 -0.54 16.09 1.35
CA SER A 192 0.50 15.88 2.35
C SER A 192 1.13 14.50 2.19
N CYS A 193 2.46 14.44 2.24
CA CYS A 193 3.19 13.19 2.04
C CYS A 193 4.47 13.17 2.87
N ARG A 194 4.64 12.15 3.71
CA ARG A 194 5.93 11.77 4.31
C ARG A 194 6.48 10.54 3.60
N MET A 195 7.77 10.51 3.34
CA MET A 195 8.44 9.37 2.73
C MET A 195 9.77 9.10 3.44
N ASP A 196 9.96 7.86 3.89
CA ASP A 196 11.19 7.39 4.52
C ASP A 196 11.83 6.29 3.65
N ILE A 197 13.14 6.43 3.37
CA ILE A 197 13.92 5.47 2.58
C ILE A 197 14.96 4.83 3.49
N PHE A 198 14.91 3.50 3.61
CA PHE A 198 15.82 2.72 4.46
C PHE A 198 17.03 2.25 3.66
N PRO A 199 18.26 2.73 4.00
CA PRO A 199 19.46 2.40 3.24
C PRO A 199 19.73 0.88 3.21
N ARG A 200 19.90 0.32 2.02
CA ARG A 200 20.19 -1.10 1.79
C ARG A 200 19.15 -2.10 2.32
N ALA A 201 18.01 -1.67 2.80
CA ALA A 201 16.92 -2.55 3.17
C ALA A 201 16.31 -3.18 1.91
N PRO A 202 16.09 -4.51 1.88
CA PRO A 202 15.42 -5.20 0.78
C PRO A 202 13.90 -5.04 0.86
N HIS A 203 13.17 -5.64 -0.11
CA HIS A 203 11.72 -5.77 -0.02
C HIS A 203 11.32 -6.56 1.23
N ALA A 204 10.19 -6.18 1.85
CA ALA A 204 9.64 -6.80 3.06
C ALA A 204 10.63 -6.85 4.25
N PHE A 205 11.53 -5.88 4.35
CA PHE A 205 12.52 -5.80 5.44
C PHE A 205 11.88 -5.76 6.83
N THR A 206 10.62 -5.37 6.92
CA THR A 206 9.80 -5.35 8.15
C THR A 206 9.56 -6.75 8.73
N MET A 207 9.62 -7.79 7.90
CA MET A 207 9.38 -9.19 8.30
C MET A 207 10.62 -9.88 8.91
N PHE A 208 11.79 -9.25 8.87
CA PHE A 208 13.04 -9.84 9.32
C PHE A 208 13.63 -9.06 10.49
N PRO A 209 14.06 -9.71 11.58
CA PRO A 209 14.72 -9.03 12.70
C PRO A 209 15.94 -8.23 12.21
N SER A 210 15.88 -6.92 12.32
CA SER A 210 16.96 -6.03 11.92
C SER A 210 16.84 -4.69 12.64
N PRO A 211 17.94 -3.92 12.79
CA PRO A 211 17.88 -2.58 13.37
C PRO A 211 16.98 -1.61 12.60
N PHE A 212 16.67 -1.91 11.34
CA PHE A 212 15.76 -1.09 10.54
C PHE A 212 14.31 -1.21 10.98
N VAL A 213 13.89 -2.35 11.53
CA VAL A 213 12.50 -2.57 11.99
C VAL A 213 12.15 -1.61 13.11
N ASP A 214 13.02 -1.46 14.11
CA ASP A 214 12.78 -0.54 15.24
C ASP A 214 12.70 0.92 14.76
N ILE A 215 13.58 1.31 13.83
CA ILE A 215 13.58 2.66 13.25
C ILE A 215 12.31 2.88 12.42
N PHE A 216 11.94 1.90 11.60
CA PHE A 216 10.71 1.94 10.81
C PHE A 216 9.48 2.08 11.70
N SER A 217 9.34 1.21 12.71
CA SER A 217 8.20 1.23 13.63
C SER A 217 8.08 2.60 14.30
N LYS A 218 9.19 3.16 14.79
CA LYS A 218 9.20 4.51 15.36
C LYS A 218 8.78 5.58 14.35
N CYS A 219 9.31 5.57 13.13
CA CYS A 219 8.98 6.55 12.09
C CYS A 219 7.49 6.49 11.71
N ARG A 220 6.95 5.29 11.57
CA ARG A 220 5.54 5.05 11.28
C ARG A 220 4.65 5.48 12.44
N ASP A 221 5.00 5.09 13.66
CA ASP A 221 4.24 5.43 14.88
C ASP A 221 4.23 6.94 15.13
N ASP A 222 5.35 7.63 14.87
CA ASP A 222 5.42 9.10 14.88
C ASP A 222 4.45 9.72 13.85
N TRP A 223 4.29 9.09 12.69
CA TRP A 223 3.34 9.55 11.69
C TRP A 223 1.89 9.29 12.11
N PHE A 224 1.57 8.09 12.65
CA PHE A 224 0.25 7.79 13.18
C PHE A 224 -0.14 8.74 14.30
N SER A 225 0.75 9.01 15.25
CA SER A 225 0.52 9.96 16.35
C SER A 225 0.14 11.35 15.82
N LYS A 226 0.83 11.84 14.78
CA LYS A 226 0.52 13.14 14.15
C LYS A 226 -0.83 13.16 13.44
N ILE A 227 -1.13 12.12 12.67
CA ILE A 227 -2.39 12.04 11.91
C ILE A 227 -3.60 11.91 12.85
N LEU A 228 -3.43 11.19 13.96
CA LEU A 228 -4.47 10.97 14.97
C LEU A 228 -4.53 12.08 16.02
N ASN A 229 -3.61 13.06 15.98
CA ASN A 229 -3.47 14.12 17.00
C ASN A 229 -3.31 13.57 18.43
N ILE A 230 -2.56 12.48 18.59
CA ILE A 230 -2.19 11.86 19.87
C ILE A 230 -0.87 12.50 20.35
N GLN A 231 -0.85 12.97 21.60
CA GLN A 231 0.36 13.56 22.23
C GLN A 231 1.17 12.49 22.98
#